data_2c2cd301787c4214aff19d5d99f9cc55
#
_entry.id   2c2cd301787c4214aff19d5d99f9cc55
#
_cell.length_a   1.000
_cell.length_b   1.000
_cell.length_c   1.000
_cell.angle_alpha   90.00
_cell.angle_beta   90.00
_cell.angle_gamma   90.00
#
_symmetry.space_group_name_H-M   'P 1'
#
loop_
_entity.id
_entity.type
_entity.pdbx_description
1 polymer ?
#
loop_
_entity_poly.entity_id
_entity_poly.type
_entity_poly.pdbx_seq_one_letter_code
_entity_poly.pdbx_strand_id
1 'polypeptide(L)'
;MIKAAIIGSGIGMKHLEAIDQYRNSSVKIICEKDKTKIKHLRKKFKNIKIISDEEKIFLDKSINLVSIASYDDDHFNQLVKCIKNNKHIIVEKPMCLKIEQLLKIKNLIKKKKKIKIISNLVLRMNSLFLKFKDNIDYKDIFYIEADYIWGRKEKLYQWRSKIKDYSLTLGAAIHVIDLVMWFTKKKPISVSSFSNNLATKGTNFKNESFIIYIFEFPGNVIVKISANAAGVYNHFHEVKIFGKNRTLVHNYLGSYTFTKKNKKTVFNELNYEYPDKKNRKKLIQNFIDVLIDNKIKPVITLKEQFDLMSVCFASDKSLKLKKKIKIKYL
;
A
#
# COMPACT_ATOMS: atom_id res chain seq x y z
N MET A 1 7.67 18.48 -18.64
CA MET A 1 8.71 17.78 -17.88
C MET A 1 8.30 17.68 -16.41
N ILE A 2 8.39 16.51 -15.82
CA ILE A 2 8.10 16.26 -14.39
C ILE A 2 9.37 16.57 -13.59
N LYS A 3 9.28 17.56 -12.71
CA LYS A 3 10.36 17.89 -11.74
C LYS A 3 9.90 17.45 -10.37
N ALA A 4 10.57 16.43 -9.82
CA ALA A 4 10.19 15.78 -8.59
C ALA A 4 11.07 16.18 -7.40
N ALA A 5 10.47 16.16 -6.20
CA ALA A 5 11.17 16.16 -4.93
C ALA A 5 10.80 14.92 -4.12
N ILE A 6 11.73 14.45 -3.30
CA ILE A 6 11.55 13.27 -2.43
C ILE A 6 11.69 13.71 -0.98
N ILE A 7 10.74 13.32 -0.13
CA ILE A 7 10.78 13.53 1.32
C ILE A 7 11.00 12.18 2.00
N GLY A 8 12.14 12.04 2.69
CA GLY A 8 12.58 10.80 3.33
C GLY A 8 13.48 9.94 2.44
N SER A 9 14.70 9.67 2.88
CA SER A 9 15.71 8.94 2.09
C SER A 9 15.77 7.42 2.38
N GLY A 10 14.85 6.88 3.15
CA GLY A 10 14.75 5.45 3.37
C GLY A 10 14.24 4.74 2.11
N ILE A 11 12.97 4.43 2.08
CA ILE A 11 12.32 3.84 0.88
C ILE A 11 12.26 4.85 -0.28
N GLY A 12 12.36 6.15 0.00
CA GLY A 12 12.40 7.20 -1.00
C GLY A 12 13.55 7.06 -2.01
N MET A 13 14.65 6.35 -1.67
CA MET A 13 15.70 6.05 -2.64
C MET A 13 15.22 5.11 -3.76
N LYS A 14 14.27 4.23 -3.47
CA LYS A 14 13.61 3.41 -4.51
C LYS A 14 12.62 4.21 -5.35
N HIS A 15 12.05 5.28 -4.78
CA HIS A 15 11.24 6.23 -5.55
C HIS A 15 12.12 7.06 -6.48
N LEU A 16 13.29 7.49 -6.01
CA LEU A 16 14.27 8.18 -6.85
C LEU A 16 14.64 7.32 -8.06
N GLU A 17 15.05 6.05 -7.83
CA GLU A 17 15.41 5.11 -8.91
C GLU A 17 14.27 4.90 -9.93
N ALA A 18 13.01 5.05 -9.50
CA ALA A 18 11.85 4.90 -10.38
C ALA A 18 11.51 6.16 -11.16
N ILE A 19 11.77 7.34 -10.60
CA ILE A 19 11.41 8.65 -11.16
C ILE A 19 12.52 9.21 -12.01
N ASP A 20 13.77 9.15 -11.51
CA ASP A 20 14.88 9.83 -12.16
C ASP A 20 15.20 9.19 -13.51
N GLN A 21 15.39 10.01 -14.52
CA GLN A 21 15.64 9.59 -15.91
C GLN A 21 14.51 8.77 -16.56
N TYR A 22 13.28 8.76 -15.99
CA TYR A 22 12.15 8.11 -16.62
C TYR A 22 11.29 9.15 -17.38
N ARG A 23 11.12 8.97 -18.70
CA ARG A 23 10.22 9.75 -19.57
C ARG A 23 10.03 11.21 -19.16
N ASN A 24 10.93 12.08 -19.51
CA ASN A 24 10.78 13.51 -19.18
C ASN A 24 10.56 13.80 -17.68
N SER A 25 11.09 12.95 -16.80
CA SER A 25 11.07 13.18 -15.36
C SER A 25 12.47 13.25 -14.78
N SER A 26 12.65 14.04 -13.72
CA SER A 26 13.91 14.14 -12.98
C SER A 26 13.67 14.52 -11.53
N VAL A 27 14.51 14.01 -10.64
CA VAL A 27 14.52 14.39 -9.22
C VAL A 27 15.44 15.60 -9.03
N LYS A 28 14.92 16.66 -8.44
CA LYS A 28 15.66 17.92 -8.20
C LYS A 28 16.06 18.11 -6.75
N ILE A 29 15.26 17.59 -5.82
CA ILE A 29 15.44 17.81 -4.39
C ILE A 29 15.21 16.50 -3.64
N ILE A 30 16.07 16.23 -2.65
CA ILE A 30 15.84 15.23 -1.60
C ILE A 30 15.83 15.96 -0.26
N CYS A 31 14.75 15.78 0.51
CA CYS A 31 14.66 16.25 1.89
C CYS A 31 14.89 15.08 2.85
N GLU A 32 15.85 15.25 3.77
CA GLU A 32 16.18 14.28 4.81
C GLU A 32 16.49 15.05 6.11
N LYS A 33 15.99 14.54 7.25
CA LYS A 33 16.20 15.19 8.56
C LYS A 33 17.46 14.68 9.28
N ASP A 34 17.90 13.47 8.98
CA ASP A 34 19.08 12.84 9.59
C ASP A 34 20.37 13.43 9.02
N LYS A 35 21.17 14.07 9.90
CA LYS A 35 22.43 14.75 9.51
C LYS A 35 23.44 13.80 8.86
N THR A 36 23.54 12.56 9.34
CA THR A 36 24.49 11.56 8.81
C THR A 36 24.07 11.13 7.39
N LYS A 37 22.76 10.88 7.18
CA LYS A 37 22.24 10.57 5.85
C LYS A 37 22.40 11.75 4.89
N ILE A 38 22.16 12.99 5.33
CA ILE A 38 22.39 14.20 4.53
C ILE A 38 23.83 14.25 4.02
N LYS A 39 24.81 14.03 4.91
CA LYS A 39 26.24 14.01 4.53
C LYS A 39 26.54 12.95 3.45
N HIS A 40 25.97 11.75 3.61
CA HIS A 40 26.10 10.67 2.64
C HIS A 40 25.43 11.01 1.30
N LEU A 41 24.21 11.53 1.31
CA LEU A 41 23.46 11.90 0.11
C LEU A 41 24.18 13.00 -0.69
N ARG A 42 24.75 14.01 -0.02
CA ARG A 42 25.54 15.08 -0.68
C ARG A 42 26.79 14.56 -1.38
N LYS A 43 27.42 13.52 -0.81
CA LYS A 43 28.56 12.85 -1.47
C LYS A 43 28.11 12.07 -2.71
N LYS A 44 26.97 11.39 -2.61
CA LYS A 44 26.46 10.50 -3.66
C LYS A 44 25.82 11.24 -4.83
N PHE A 45 25.08 12.32 -4.57
CA PHE A 45 24.27 13.01 -5.58
C PHE A 45 24.76 14.45 -5.76
N LYS A 46 25.54 14.70 -6.81
CA LYS A 46 26.10 16.04 -7.09
C LYS A 46 25.09 17.00 -7.74
N ASN A 47 24.14 16.45 -8.52
CA ASN A 47 23.16 17.22 -9.31
C ASN A 47 21.78 17.30 -8.66
N ILE A 48 21.63 16.77 -7.43
CA ILE A 48 20.36 16.81 -6.69
C ILE A 48 20.58 17.63 -5.42
N LYS A 49 19.72 18.61 -5.20
CA LYS A 49 19.76 19.47 -3.99
C LYS A 49 19.35 18.68 -2.76
N ILE A 50 20.20 18.60 -1.76
CA ILE A 50 19.92 17.90 -0.48
C ILE A 50 19.62 18.95 0.60
N ILE A 51 18.41 18.89 1.17
CA ILE A 51 17.92 19.84 2.16
C ILE A 51 17.39 19.12 3.40
N SER A 52 17.22 19.86 4.51
CA SER A 52 16.59 19.37 5.75
C SER A 52 15.22 19.96 6.04
N ASP A 53 14.87 21.02 5.33
CA ASP A 53 13.61 21.75 5.50
C ASP A 53 12.65 21.45 4.35
N GLU A 54 11.60 20.70 4.65
CA GLU A 54 10.59 20.27 3.65
C GLU A 54 9.70 21.41 3.16
N GLU A 55 9.57 22.55 3.91
CA GLU A 55 8.78 23.70 3.47
C GLU A 55 9.28 24.27 2.14
N LYS A 56 10.59 24.23 1.94
CA LYS A 56 11.23 24.66 0.68
C LYS A 56 10.74 23.88 -0.54
N ILE A 57 10.32 22.61 -0.35
CA ILE A 57 9.74 21.79 -1.43
C ILE A 57 8.33 22.26 -1.75
N PHE A 58 7.50 22.48 -0.72
CA PHE A 58 6.10 22.84 -0.93
C PHE A 58 5.97 24.19 -1.62
N LEU A 59 6.81 25.15 -1.29
CA LEU A 59 6.81 26.51 -1.84
C LEU A 59 7.51 26.64 -3.18
N ASP A 60 8.39 25.71 -3.55
CA ASP A 60 9.11 25.74 -4.83
C ASP A 60 8.16 25.50 -6.01
N LYS A 61 7.87 26.57 -6.76
CA LYS A 61 6.99 26.53 -7.95
C LYS A 61 7.54 25.66 -9.09
N SER A 62 8.84 25.40 -9.13
CA SER A 62 9.46 24.57 -10.15
C SER A 62 9.18 23.08 -9.95
N ILE A 63 8.90 22.64 -8.71
CA ILE A 63 8.55 21.27 -8.37
C ILE A 63 7.07 21.03 -8.60
N ASN A 64 6.74 20.03 -9.41
CA ASN A 64 5.34 19.67 -9.71
C ASN A 64 4.93 18.28 -9.19
N LEU A 65 5.89 17.43 -8.78
CA LEU A 65 5.67 16.13 -8.18
C LEU A 65 6.40 16.02 -6.85
N VAL A 66 5.72 15.59 -5.79
CA VAL A 66 6.34 15.29 -4.49
C VAL A 66 6.12 13.82 -4.17
N SER A 67 7.21 13.13 -3.88
CA SER A 67 7.20 11.76 -3.38
C SER A 67 7.41 11.77 -1.87
N ILE A 68 6.36 11.44 -1.12
CA ILE A 68 6.32 11.38 0.33
C ILE A 68 6.69 9.95 0.75
N ALA A 69 7.86 9.79 1.36
CA ALA A 69 8.43 8.51 1.80
C ALA A 69 9.03 8.63 3.22
N SER A 70 8.47 9.52 4.02
CA SER A 70 8.76 9.76 5.43
C SER A 70 8.14 8.68 6.35
N TYR A 71 8.00 8.95 7.63
CA TYR A 71 7.27 8.08 8.55
C TYR A 71 5.76 8.27 8.43
N ASP A 72 5.01 7.24 8.81
CA ASP A 72 3.55 7.16 8.60
C ASP A 72 2.78 8.35 9.22
N ASP A 73 3.26 8.89 10.33
CA ASP A 73 2.66 10.02 11.06
C ASP A 73 2.89 11.39 10.41
N ASP A 74 3.93 11.52 9.58
CA ASP A 74 4.21 12.76 8.82
C ASP A 74 3.36 12.86 7.52
N HIS A 75 2.90 11.72 6.97
CA HIS A 75 2.26 11.64 5.64
C HIS A 75 1.10 12.62 5.48
N PHE A 76 0.19 12.68 6.46
CA PHE A 76 -0.99 13.54 6.38
C PHE A 76 -0.64 15.01 6.23
N ASN A 77 0.27 15.53 7.07
CA ASN A 77 0.63 16.96 7.06
C ASN A 77 1.33 17.33 5.75
N GLN A 78 2.26 16.49 5.29
CA GLN A 78 2.98 16.68 4.04
C GLN A 78 2.03 16.62 2.82
N LEU A 79 1.08 15.67 2.84
CA LEU A 79 0.08 15.52 1.80
C LEU A 79 -0.83 16.76 1.71
N VAL A 80 -1.29 17.28 2.85
CA VAL A 80 -2.10 18.51 2.92
C VAL A 80 -1.34 19.71 2.34
N LYS A 81 -0.05 19.87 2.69
CA LYS A 81 0.81 20.94 2.16
C LYS A 81 1.01 20.81 0.65
N CYS A 82 1.25 19.61 0.15
CA CYS A 82 1.35 19.34 -1.29
C CYS A 82 0.07 19.73 -2.04
N ILE A 83 -1.11 19.32 -1.52
CA ILE A 83 -2.40 19.65 -2.14
C ILE A 83 -2.62 21.17 -2.18
N LYS A 84 -2.36 21.87 -1.05
CA LYS A 84 -2.51 23.33 -0.98
C LYS A 84 -1.64 24.05 -2.01
N ASN A 85 -0.44 23.54 -2.27
CA ASN A 85 0.55 24.09 -3.19
C ASN A 85 0.50 23.48 -4.60
N ASN A 86 -0.60 22.82 -4.98
CA ASN A 86 -0.87 22.27 -6.31
C ASN A 86 0.19 21.26 -6.82
N LYS A 87 0.76 20.44 -5.92
CA LYS A 87 1.71 19.39 -6.29
C LYS A 87 0.98 18.08 -6.58
N HIS A 88 1.40 17.32 -7.59
CA HIS A 88 1.07 15.92 -7.73
C HIS A 88 1.80 15.11 -6.65
N ILE A 89 1.26 13.97 -6.25
CA ILE A 89 1.75 13.28 -5.05
C ILE A 89 1.86 11.77 -5.28
N ILE A 90 3.03 11.24 -4.96
CA ILE A 90 3.22 9.83 -4.63
C ILE A 90 3.39 9.77 -3.11
N VAL A 91 2.56 9.00 -2.41
CA VAL A 91 2.69 8.85 -0.96
C VAL A 91 2.87 7.38 -0.59
N GLU A 92 3.79 7.09 0.32
CA GLU A 92 3.86 5.76 0.93
C GLU A 92 2.57 5.46 1.70
N LYS A 93 2.27 4.21 1.79
CA LYS A 93 1.12 3.77 2.56
C LYS A 93 1.46 3.75 4.08
N PRO A 94 0.49 4.06 4.94
CA PRO A 94 -0.84 4.60 4.64
C PRO A 94 -0.79 6.10 4.31
N MET A 95 -1.77 6.62 3.57
CA MET A 95 -1.78 8.05 3.28
C MET A 95 -2.11 8.92 4.51
N CYS A 96 -2.72 8.35 5.54
CA CYS A 96 -2.99 9.00 6.83
C CYS A 96 -3.34 7.95 7.89
N LEU A 97 -3.35 8.35 9.17
CA LEU A 97 -3.57 7.45 10.32
C LEU A 97 -4.96 7.54 10.94
N LYS A 98 -5.77 8.56 10.58
CA LYS A 98 -7.09 8.82 11.19
C LYS A 98 -8.13 9.11 10.12
N ILE A 99 -9.39 8.74 10.40
CA ILE A 99 -10.50 8.96 9.46
C ILE A 99 -10.80 10.44 9.23
N GLU A 100 -10.62 11.29 10.26
CA GLU A 100 -10.78 12.74 10.15
C GLU A 100 -9.74 13.35 9.19
N GLN A 101 -8.52 12.80 9.20
CA GLN A 101 -7.46 13.17 8.26
C GLN A 101 -7.86 12.81 6.83
N LEU A 102 -8.42 11.62 6.62
CA LEU A 102 -8.89 11.18 5.30
C LEU A 102 -10.03 12.07 4.78
N LEU A 103 -10.99 12.44 5.63
CA LEU A 103 -12.06 13.38 5.29
C LEU A 103 -11.50 14.74 4.88
N LYS A 104 -10.50 15.26 5.61
CA LYS A 104 -9.85 16.53 5.28
C LYS A 104 -9.14 16.46 3.92
N ILE A 105 -8.41 15.38 3.63
CA ILE A 105 -7.78 15.14 2.33
C ILE A 105 -8.83 15.14 1.22
N LYS A 106 -9.92 14.38 1.39
CA LYS A 106 -11.02 14.29 0.42
C LYS A 106 -11.62 15.66 0.11
N ASN A 107 -11.87 16.48 1.14
CA ASN A 107 -12.46 17.80 0.98
C ASN A 107 -11.50 18.79 0.28
N LEU A 108 -10.20 18.70 0.54
CA LEU A 108 -9.20 19.51 -0.14
C LEU A 108 -9.10 19.16 -1.63
N ILE A 109 -9.09 17.88 -1.97
CA ILE A 109 -8.95 17.41 -3.35
C ILE A 109 -10.18 17.76 -4.19
N LYS A 110 -11.41 17.75 -3.61
CA LYS A 110 -12.60 18.22 -4.32
C LYS A 110 -12.44 19.62 -4.91
N LYS A 111 -11.68 20.49 -4.21
CA LYS A 111 -11.38 21.87 -4.65
C LYS A 111 -10.17 21.95 -5.59
N LYS A 112 -9.40 20.88 -5.76
CA LYS A 112 -8.12 20.82 -6.48
C LYS A 112 -8.08 19.68 -7.51
N LYS A 113 -9.10 19.63 -8.40
CA LYS A 113 -9.34 18.51 -9.35
C LYS A 113 -8.16 18.16 -10.27
N LYS A 114 -7.24 19.08 -10.51
CA LYS A 114 -6.05 18.84 -11.37
C LYS A 114 -4.96 18.01 -10.67
N ILE A 115 -4.97 17.93 -9.34
CA ILE A 115 -3.97 17.21 -8.59
C ILE A 115 -4.25 15.70 -8.68
N LYS A 116 -3.23 14.93 -9.01
CA LYS A 116 -3.27 13.48 -9.00
C LYS A 116 -2.47 12.96 -7.81
N ILE A 117 -2.98 11.93 -7.15
CA ILE A 117 -2.39 11.31 -5.97
C ILE A 117 -2.41 9.79 -6.14
N ILE A 118 -1.29 9.15 -5.84
CA ILE A 118 -1.19 7.70 -5.74
C ILE A 118 -0.53 7.28 -4.43
N SER A 119 -1.11 6.28 -3.77
CA SER A 119 -0.49 5.58 -2.64
C SER A 119 0.27 4.36 -3.16
N ASN A 120 1.42 4.06 -2.54
CA ASN A 120 2.35 3.03 -3.02
C ASN A 120 1.87 1.59 -2.71
N LEU A 121 0.73 1.19 -3.30
CA LEU A 121 0.10 -0.12 -3.17
C LEU A 121 0.66 -1.09 -4.23
N VAL A 122 1.89 -1.53 -4.01
CA VAL A 122 2.74 -2.18 -5.01
C VAL A 122 2.26 -3.53 -5.51
N LEU A 123 1.42 -4.26 -4.77
CA LEU A 123 1.03 -5.62 -5.13
C LEU A 123 0.21 -5.69 -6.41
N ARG A 124 -0.52 -4.62 -6.78
CA ARG A 124 -1.27 -4.55 -8.05
C ARG A 124 -0.37 -4.59 -9.29
N MET A 125 0.93 -4.32 -9.15
CA MET A 125 1.91 -4.41 -10.25
C MET A 125 2.74 -5.69 -10.20
N ASN A 126 2.44 -6.61 -9.29
CA ASN A 126 3.10 -7.91 -9.23
C ASN A 126 2.64 -8.79 -10.38
N SER A 127 3.58 -9.33 -11.15
CA SER A 127 3.29 -10.11 -12.36
C SER A 127 2.45 -11.36 -12.08
N LEU A 128 2.67 -12.03 -10.93
CA LEU A 128 1.87 -13.17 -10.50
C LEU A 128 0.42 -12.74 -10.21
N PHE A 129 0.22 -11.65 -9.44
CA PHE A 129 -1.13 -11.20 -9.09
C PHE A 129 -1.89 -10.61 -10.28
N LEU A 130 -1.19 -10.04 -11.26
CA LEU A 130 -1.79 -9.70 -12.56
C LEU A 130 -2.27 -10.97 -13.25
N LYS A 131 -1.44 -12.03 -13.31
CA LYS A 131 -1.82 -13.32 -13.87
C LYS A 131 -2.99 -13.96 -13.11
N PHE A 132 -3.04 -13.87 -11.79
CA PHE A 132 -4.19 -14.33 -11.00
C PHE A 132 -5.47 -13.62 -11.42
N LYS A 133 -5.42 -12.29 -11.53
CA LYS A 133 -6.57 -11.48 -11.95
C LYS A 133 -7.08 -11.84 -13.33
N ASP A 134 -6.19 -12.17 -14.28
CA ASP A 134 -6.54 -12.56 -15.63
C ASP A 134 -7.11 -13.98 -15.70
N ASN A 135 -6.77 -14.84 -14.74
CA ASN A 135 -7.15 -16.25 -14.74
C ASN A 135 -8.39 -16.58 -13.92
N ILE A 136 -8.95 -15.64 -13.17
CA ILE A 136 -10.15 -15.89 -12.38
C ILE A 136 -11.30 -14.97 -12.80
N ASP A 137 -12.48 -15.56 -13.01
CA ASP A 137 -13.69 -14.76 -13.10
C ASP A 137 -14.09 -14.32 -11.68
N TYR A 138 -14.11 -13.01 -11.45
CA TYR A 138 -14.47 -12.44 -10.16
C TYR A 138 -15.92 -12.78 -9.72
N LYS A 139 -16.81 -13.15 -10.68
CA LYS A 139 -18.18 -13.59 -10.41
C LYS A 139 -18.23 -15.00 -9.83
N ASP A 140 -17.23 -15.81 -10.12
CA ASP A 140 -17.12 -17.19 -9.62
C ASP A 140 -16.56 -17.27 -8.20
N ILE A 141 -15.89 -16.21 -7.72
CA ILE A 141 -15.24 -16.20 -6.40
C ILE A 141 -16.30 -16.29 -5.30
N PHE A 142 -16.13 -17.29 -4.41
CA PHE A 142 -16.96 -17.45 -3.22
C PHE A 142 -16.16 -17.33 -1.90
N TYR A 143 -14.84 -17.59 -1.94
CA TYR A 143 -13.97 -17.49 -0.78
C TYR A 143 -12.55 -17.04 -1.16
N ILE A 144 -11.91 -16.24 -0.30
CA ILE A 144 -10.49 -15.86 -0.42
C ILE A 144 -9.82 -15.95 0.95
N GLU A 145 -8.61 -16.50 1.00
CA GLU A 145 -7.65 -16.34 2.08
C GLU A 145 -6.48 -15.49 1.58
N ALA A 146 -6.07 -14.51 2.39
CA ALA A 146 -4.88 -13.72 2.09
C ALA A 146 -4.14 -13.36 3.38
N ASP A 147 -2.85 -13.67 3.44
CA ASP A 147 -2.03 -13.49 4.63
C ASP A 147 -0.83 -12.59 4.33
N TYR A 148 -0.69 -11.53 5.12
CA TYR A 148 0.51 -10.70 5.15
C TYR A 148 1.44 -11.19 6.25
N ILE A 149 2.50 -11.88 5.88
CA ILE A 149 3.52 -12.37 6.81
C ILE A 149 4.73 -11.44 6.72
N TRP A 150 4.99 -10.70 7.80
CA TRP A 150 6.04 -9.69 7.73
C TRP A 150 7.45 -10.28 7.88
N GLY A 151 7.64 -11.23 8.81
CA GLY A 151 8.92 -11.93 9.02
C GLY A 151 10.10 -11.01 9.38
N ARG A 152 9.85 -9.82 9.93
CA ARG A 152 10.87 -8.81 10.28
C ARG A 152 10.46 -8.05 11.53
N LYS A 153 10.22 -8.78 12.64
CA LYS A 153 9.68 -8.22 13.89
C LYS A 153 10.53 -7.08 14.48
N GLU A 154 11.85 -7.08 14.24
CA GLU A 154 12.78 -6.06 14.74
C GLU A 154 12.43 -4.66 14.24
N LYS A 155 11.77 -4.57 13.07
CA LYS A 155 11.28 -3.29 12.54
C LYS A 155 10.13 -2.70 13.34
N LEU A 156 9.41 -3.50 14.14
CA LEU A 156 8.38 -3.01 15.05
C LEU A 156 9.00 -2.22 16.19
N TYR A 157 10.19 -2.61 16.64
CA TYR A 157 10.88 -2.02 17.79
C TYR A 157 11.59 -0.68 17.49
N GLN A 158 11.66 -0.29 16.22
CA GLN A 158 12.23 0.95 15.75
C GLN A 158 11.21 2.11 15.84
N TRP A 159 11.10 2.95 14.84
CA TRP A 159 10.21 4.10 14.80
C TRP A 159 8.72 3.76 15.00
N ARG A 160 8.30 2.53 14.65
CA ARG A 160 6.91 2.08 14.80
C ARG A 160 6.49 1.96 16.26
N SER A 161 7.40 1.58 17.15
CA SER A 161 7.13 1.55 18.59
C SER A 161 6.92 2.95 19.21
N LYS A 162 7.36 4.00 18.50
CA LYS A 162 7.20 5.39 18.92
C LYS A 162 5.86 6.00 18.49
N ILE A 163 5.18 5.39 17.52
CA ILE A 163 3.86 5.84 17.09
C ILE A 163 2.83 5.32 18.10
N LYS A 164 2.19 6.25 18.81
CA LYS A 164 1.04 5.91 19.66
C LYS A 164 -0.08 5.33 18.79
N ASP A 165 -0.67 4.22 19.24
CA ASP A 165 -1.76 3.55 18.52
C ASP A 165 -1.37 3.13 17.08
N TYR A 166 -0.14 2.59 16.88
CA TYR A 166 0.29 2.07 15.59
C TYR A 166 -0.67 0.99 15.10
N SER A 167 -1.20 1.18 13.90
CA SER A 167 -2.11 0.23 13.28
C SER A 167 -1.37 -0.77 12.39
N LEU A 168 -1.40 -2.05 12.74
CA LEU A 168 -0.90 -3.12 11.89
C LEU A 168 -1.78 -3.28 10.63
N THR A 169 -3.07 -2.92 10.71
CA THR A 169 -3.96 -2.84 9.55
C THR A 169 -3.40 -1.91 8.49
N LEU A 170 -3.07 -0.66 8.90
CA LEU A 170 -2.53 0.37 8.00
C LEU A 170 -1.08 0.11 7.61
N GLY A 171 -0.28 -0.46 8.52
CA GLY A 171 1.14 -0.72 8.29
C GLY A 171 1.43 -1.95 7.43
N ALA A 172 0.55 -2.95 7.44
CA ALA A 172 0.76 -4.26 6.83
C ALA A 172 -0.45 -4.77 6.04
N ALA A 173 -1.59 -5.03 6.70
CA ALA A 173 -2.75 -5.67 6.09
C ALA A 173 -3.32 -4.89 4.89
N ILE A 174 -3.15 -3.58 4.85
CA ILE A 174 -3.62 -2.71 3.76
C ILE A 174 -3.25 -3.23 2.37
N HIS A 175 -2.08 -3.87 2.22
CA HIS A 175 -1.64 -4.42 0.94
C HIS A 175 -2.49 -5.60 0.48
N VAL A 176 -2.82 -6.54 1.38
CA VAL A 176 -3.64 -7.71 1.04
C VAL A 176 -5.13 -7.38 1.03
N ILE A 177 -5.58 -6.41 1.82
CA ILE A 177 -6.95 -5.87 1.73
C ILE A 177 -7.16 -5.23 0.35
N ASP A 178 -6.22 -4.40 -0.13
CA ASP A 178 -6.25 -3.82 -1.46
C ASP A 178 -6.30 -4.89 -2.55
N LEU A 179 -5.45 -5.91 -2.44
CA LEU A 179 -5.35 -6.99 -3.41
C LEU A 179 -6.67 -7.77 -3.53
N VAL A 180 -7.31 -8.08 -2.40
CA VAL A 180 -8.60 -8.79 -2.37
C VAL A 180 -9.73 -7.95 -2.96
N MET A 181 -9.81 -6.66 -2.62
CA MET A 181 -10.78 -5.74 -3.23
C MET A 181 -10.57 -5.64 -4.75
N TRP A 182 -9.35 -5.68 -5.21
CA TRP A 182 -9.00 -5.65 -6.62
C TRP A 182 -9.36 -6.95 -7.37
N PHE A 183 -9.17 -8.13 -6.74
CA PHE A 183 -9.57 -9.42 -7.32
C PHE A 183 -11.09 -9.57 -7.42
N THR A 184 -11.79 -9.24 -6.35
CA THR A 184 -13.25 -9.37 -6.29
C THR A 184 -13.98 -8.32 -7.12
N LYS A 185 -13.32 -7.19 -7.46
CA LYS A 185 -13.96 -5.99 -8.04
C LYS A 185 -15.16 -5.50 -7.22
N LYS A 186 -15.21 -5.85 -5.94
CA LYS A 186 -16.28 -5.53 -4.99
C LYS A 186 -15.70 -4.85 -3.75
N LYS A 187 -16.56 -4.18 -3.02
CA LYS A 187 -16.24 -3.56 -1.72
C LYS A 187 -16.87 -4.39 -0.60
N PRO A 188 -16.16 -4.71 0.48
CA PRO A 188 -16.74 -5.46 1.60
C PRO A 188 -17.84 -4.65 2.28
N ILE A 189 -18.87 -5.36 2.77
CA ILE A 189 -20.02 -4.78 3.46
C ILE A 189 -19.71 -4.59 4.95
N SER A 190 -19.02 -5.57 5.54
CA SER A 190 -18.74 -5.61 6.97
C SER A 190 -17.42 -6.33 7.26
N VAL A 191 -16.92 -6.12 8.47
CA VAL A 191 -15.72 -6.77 8.98
C VAL A 191 -15.87 -7.13 10.46
N SER A 192 -15.38 -8.32 10.82
CA SER A 192 -15.09 -8.76 12.19
C SER A 192 -13.59 -8.96 12.30
N SER A 193 -12.96 -8.41 13.35
CA SER A 193 -11.51 -8.44 13.52
C SER A 193 -11.14 -8.96 14.89
N PHE A 194 -10.06 -9.77 14.97
CA PHE A 194 -9.51 -10.33 16.19
C PHE A 194 -8.00 -10.13 16.19
N SER A 195 -7.40 -9.90 17.35
CA SER A 195 -5.99 -9.59 17.45
C SER A 195 -5.36 -10.08 18.75
N ASN A 196 -4.04 -10.13 18.76
CA ASN A 196 -3.24 -10.25 19.97
C ASN A 196 -1.85 -9.63 19.78
N ASN A 197 -1.16 -9.41 20.90
CA ASN A 197 0.21 -8.94 20.95
C ASN A 197 1.17 -9.92 21.66
N LEU A 198 0.79 -11.19 21.75
CA LEU A 198 1.52 -12.22 22.51
C LEU A 198 2.99 -12.31 22.12
N ALA A 199 3.28 -12.25 20.81
CA ALA A 199 4.64 -12.35 20.29
C ALA A 199 5.52 -11.12 20.54
N THR A 200 4.93 -10.00 21.00
CA THR A 200 5.65 -8.74 21.33
C THR A 200 5.44 -8.31 22.78
N LYS A 201 4.79 -9.16 23.60
CA LYS A 201 4.60 -8.90 25.03
C LYS A 201 5.97 -8.69 25.70
N GLY A 202 6.05 -7.68 26.58
CA GLY A 202 7.29 -7.34 27.29
C GLY A 202 8.29 -6.46 26.49
N THR A 203 8.05 -6.23 25.20
CA THR A 203 8.91 -5.35 24.36
C THR A 203 8.45 -3.89 24.38
N ASN A 204 9.19 -3.01 23.70
CA ASN A 204 8.81 -1.60 23.50
C ASN A 204 7.67 -1.40 22.50
N PHE A 205 7.27 -2.41 21.72
CA PHE A 205 6.12 -2.36 20.83
C PHE A 205 4.85 -2.81 21.57
N LYS A 206 3.94 -1.90 21.83
CA LYS A 206 2.76 -2.12 22.68
C LYS A 206 1.47 -2.42 21.91
N ASN A 207 1.48 -2.26 20.59
CA ASN A 207 0.31 -2.46 19.74
C ASN A 207 0.19 -3.93 19.29
N GLU A 208 -0.90 -4.25 18.58
CA GLU A 208 -1.15 -5.59 18.06
C GLU A 208 -0.06 -6.04 17.08
N SER A 209 0.45 -7.26 17.28
CA SER A 209 1.47 -7.89 16.42
C SER A 209 0.90 -8.96 15.50
N PHE A 210 -0.33 -9.41 15.78
CA PHE A 210 -1.12 -10.32 14.95
C PHE A 210 -2.56 -9.87 14.90
N ILE A 211 -3.15 -9.87 13.69
CA ILE A 211 -4.57 -9.57 13.46
C ILE A 211 -5.13 -10.53 12.42
N ILE A 212 -6.38 -10.95 12.63
CA ILE A 212 -7.20 -11.66 11.63
C ILE A 212 -8.50 -10.89 11.39
N TYR A 213 -8.92 -10.85 10.14
CA TYR A 213 -10.14 -10.20 9.69
C TYR A 213 -11.02 -11.20 8.94
N ILE A 214 -12.32 -11.17 9.20
CA ILE A 214 -13.34 -11.83 8.38
C ILE A 214 -14.18 -10.72 7.75
N PHE A 215 -14.10 -10.62 6.43
CA PHE A 215 -14.90 -9.68 5.65
C PHE A 215 -16.06 -10.39 4.97
N GLU A 216 -17.20 -9.72 4.93
CA GLU A 216 -18.35 -10.11 4.12
C GLU A 216 -18.47 -9.19 2.91
N PHE A 217 -18.55 -9.78 1.73
CA PHE A 217 -18.70 -9.08 0.46
C PHE A 217 -20.11 -9.31 -0.13
N PRO A 218 -20.56 -8.46 -1.08
CA PRO A 218 -21.81 -8.69 -1.79
C PRO A 218 -21.85 -10.04 -2.48
N GLY A 219 -23.00 -10.73 -2.42
CA GLY A 219 -23.18 -12.07 -2.98
C GLY A 219 -22.65 -13.18 -2.08
N ASN A 220 -22.62 -12.95 -0.76
CA ASN A 220 -22.19 -13.91 0.27
C ASN A 220 -20.74 -14.40 0.10
N VAL A 221 -19.89 -13.62 -0.57
CA VAL A 221 -18.46 -13.93 -0.63
C VAL A 221 -17.82 -13.64 0.72
N ILE A 222 -17.12 -14.61 1.28
CA ILE A 222 -16.39 -14.48 2.55
C ILE A 222 -14.90 -14.36 2.25
N VAL A 223 -14.24 -13.51 3.00
CA VAL A 223 -12.79 -13.32 2.88
C VAL A 223 -12.14 -13.32 4.26
N LYS A 224 -11.17 -14.20 4.45
CA LYS A 224 -10.27 -14.22 5.60
C LYS A 224 -8.98 -13.50 5.22
N ILE A 225 -8.55 -12.54 6.01
CA ILE A 225 -7.24 -11.90 5.89
C ILE A 225 -6.52 -11.99 7.22
N SER A 226 -5.21 -12.23 7.21
CA SER A 226 -4.39 -12.04 8.41
C SER A 226 -3.21 -11.11 8.15
N ALA A 227 -2.71 -10.49 9.23
CA ALA A 227 -1.45 -9.76 9.27
C ALA A 227 -0.65 -10.25 10.46
N ASN A 228 0.48 -10.88 10.19
CA ASN A 228 1.41 -11.40 11.19
C ASN A 228 2.74 -10.65 11.11
N ALA A 229 3.00 -9.76 12.06
CA ALA A 229 4.20 -8.94 12.05
C ALA A 229 5.37 -9.54 12.85
N ALA A 230 5.13 -10.56 13.66
CA ALA A 230 6.10 -11.10 14.59
C ALA A 230 6.36 -12.60 14.43
N GLY A 231 5.74 -13.26 13.47
CA GLY A 231 5.99 -14.67 13.16
C GLY A 231 7.41 -14.92 12.66
N VAL A 232 7.95 -16.09 13.02
CA VAL A 232 9.24 -16.58 12.49
C VAL A 232 9.00 -17.16 11.10
N TYR A 233 9.09 -16.31 10.08
CA TYR A 233 8.82 -16.66 8.70
C TYR A 233 9.48 -15.64 7.76
N ASN A 234 9.71 -15.99 6.51
CA ASN A 234 10.14 -15.02 5.52
C ASN A 234 9.04 -13.98 5.24
N HIS A 235 9.44 -12.77 4.82
CA HIS A 235 8.46 -11.78 4.34
C HIS A 235 7.74 -12.30 3.11
N PHE A 236 6.43 -12.53 3.23
CA PHE A 236 5.62 -13.16 2.20
C PHE A 236 4.17 -12.67 2.22
N HIS A 237 3.46 -12.88 1.11
CA HIS A 237 2.02 -12.67 1.00
C HIS A 237 1.41 -13.94 0.44
N GLU A 238 0.77 -14.73 1.29
CA GLU A 238 0.03 -15.91 0.82
C GLU A 238 -1.35 -15.49 0.32
N VAL A 239 -1.79 -16.11 -0.77
CA VAL A 239 -3.11 -15.84 -1.37
C VAL A 239 -3.70 -17.13 -1.92
N LYS A 240 -4.93 -17.43 -1.50
CA LYS A 240 -5.75 -18.51 -2.06
C LYS A 240 -7.08 -17.93 -2.50
N ILE A 241 -7.45 -18.11 -3.75
CA ILE A 241 -8.72 -17.65 -4.32
C ILE A 241 -9.51 -18.86 -4.77
N PHE A 242 -10.64 -19.09 -4.14
CA PHE A 242 -11.53 -20.22 -4.45
C PHE A 242 -12.70 -19.71 -5.30
N GLY A 243 -12.70 -20.09 -6.55
CA GLY A 243 -13.83 -19.91 -7.46
C GLY A 243 -14.54 -21.24 -7.73
N LYS A 244 -15.76 -21.17 -8.27
CA LYS A 244 -16.56 -22.36 -8.60
C LYS A 244 -15.85 -23.30 -9.57
N ASN A 245 -15.16 -22.74 -10.55
CA ASN A 245 -14.54 -23.50 -11.65
C ASN A 245 -13.00 -23.53 -11.55
N ARG A 246 -12.40 -22.67 -10.73
CA ARG A 246 -10.95 -22.53 -10.62
C ARG A 246 -10.54 -22.09 -9.23
N THR A 247 -9.43 -22.65 -8.74
CA THR A 247 -8.74 -22.18 -7.53
C THR A 247 -7.35 -21.71 -7.92
N LEU A 248 -6.95 -20.57 -7.35
CA LEU A 248 -5.60 -20.02 -7.47
C LEU A 248 -4.94 -20.05 -6.09
N VAL A 249 -3.71 -20.55 -6.03
CA VAL A 249 -2.94 -20.67 -4.79
C VAL A 249 -1.56 -20.07 -4.99
N HIS A 250 -1.16 -19.19 -4.09
CA HIS A 250 0.20 -18.71 -3.93
C HIS A 250 0.60 -18.86 -2.48
N ASN A 251 1.56 -19.71 -2.22
CA ASN A 251 2.14 -19.93 -0.90
C ASN A 251 3.67 -20.07 -1.01
N TYR A 252 4.34 -20.38 0.09
CA TYR A 252 5.80 -20.48 0.14
C TYR A 252 6.37 -21.60 -0.76
N LEU A 253 5.57 -22.64 -1.05
CA LEU A 253 5.97 -23.76 -1.90
C LEU A 253 5.85 -23.46 -3.40
N GLY A 254 5.06 -22.44 -3.77
CA GLY A 254 4.90 -22.09 -5.19
C GLY A 254 3.56 -21.42 -5.49
N SER A 255 3.28 -21.30 -6.75
CA SER A 255 2.05 -20.70 -7.26
C SER A 255 1.36 -21.64 -8.23
N TYR A 256 0.07 -21.88 -8.05
CA TYR A 256 -0.66 -22.93 -8.77
C TYR A 256 -2.04 -22.45 -9.19
N THR A 257 -2.49 -22.99 -10.32
CA THR A 257 -3.90 -22.95 -10.73
C THR A 257 -4.48 -24.36 -10.70
N PHE A 258 -5.67 -24.52 -10.12
CA PHE A 258 -6.42 -25.77 -10.11
C PHE A 258 -7.70 -25.58 -10.91
N THR A 259 -8.00 -26.52 -11.81
CA THR A 259 -9.23 -26.54 -12.61
C THR A 259 -9.81 -27.95 -12.67
N LYS A 260 -11.13 -28.08 -12.83
CA LYS A 260 -11.76 -29.38 -13.12
C LYS A 260 -11.82 -29.64 -14.62
N LYS A 261 -11.32 -30.80 -15.05
CA LYS A 261 -11.50 -31.36 -16.41
C LYS A 261 -12.03 -32.79 -16.28
N ASN A 262 -13.18 -33.08 -16.89
CA ASN A 262 -13.79 -34.41 -16.84
C ASN A 262 -13.83 -35.04 -15.42
N LYS A 263 -14.35 -34.29 -14.43
CA LYS A 263 -14.42 -34.66 -13.01
C LYS A 263 -13.07 -34.80 -12.28
N LYS A 264 -11.93 -34.74 -13.00
CA LYS A 264 -10.58 -34.74 -12.37
C LYS A 264 -10.08 -33.33 -12.08
N THR A 265 -9.37 -33.16 -10.97
CA THR A 265 -8.68 -31.92 -10.68
C THR A 265 -7.32 -31.94 -11.37
N VAL A 266 -7.08 -30.93 -12.20
CA VAL A 266 -5.80 -30.69 -12.87
C VAL A 266 -5.20 -29.44 -12.30
N PHE A 267 -3.90 -29.44 -11.97
CA PHE A 267 -3.18 -28.27 -11.55
C PHE A 267 -2.08 -27.91 -12.54
N ASN A 268 -1.79 -26.60 -12.63
CA ASN A 268 -0.64 -26.09 -13.38
C ASN A 268 0.16 -25.17 -12.45
N GLU A 269 1.46 -25.34 -12.45
CA GLU A 269 2.37 -24.43 -11.76
C GLU A 269 2.53 -23.13 -12.53
N LEU A 270 2.65 -22.04 -11.81
CA LEU A 270 2.88 -20.71 -12.33
C LEU A 270 4.26 -20.22 -11.90
N ASN A 271 5.21 -20.22 -12.84
CA ASN A 271 6.59 -19.82 -12.59
C ASN A 271 6.73 -18.28 -12.65
N TYR A 272 6.63 -17.62 -11.50
CA TYR A 272 6.83 -16.18 -11.35
C TYR A 272 7.80 -15.90 -10.20
N GLU A 273 8.72 -14.96 -10.43
CA GLU A 273 9.60 -14.48 -9.36
C GLU A 273 8.79 -13.81 -8.25
N TYR A 274 8.98 -14.27 -7.02
CA TYR A 274 8.36 -13.68 -5.84
C TYR A 274 9.36 -13.58 -4.67
N PRO A 275 9.46 -12.41 -4.02
CA PRO A 275 8.79 -11.14 -4.31
C PRO A 275 9.33 -10.46 -5.59
N ASP A 276 8.44 -9.92 -6.42
CA ASP A 276 8.84 -9.13 -7.60
C ASP A 276 9.38 -7.76 -7.14
N LYS A 277 10.68 -7.58 -7.18
CA LYS A 277 11.37 -6.35 -6.77
C LYS A 277 11.07 -5.13 -7.65
N LYS A 278 10.48 -5.34 -8.85
CA LYS A 278 10.19 -4.30 -9.83
C LYS A 278 8.82 -3.63 -9.63
N ASN A 279 7.96 -4.17 -8.79
CA ASN A 279 6.57 -3.70 -8.59
C ASN A 279 6.48 -2.20 -8.31
N ARG A 280 7.28 -1.70 -7.37
CA ARG A 280 7.27 -0.27 -6.99
C ARG A 280 7.69 0.60 -8.15
N LYS A 281 8.74 0.21 -8.87
CA LYS A 281 9.21 0.94 -10.05
C LYS A 281 8.09 1.03 -11.09
N LYS A 282 7.46 -0.09 -11.44
CA LYS A 282 6.34 -0.15 -12.40
C LYS A 282 5.16 0.76 -11.98
N LEU A 283 4.78 0.74 -10.68
CA LEU A 283 3.68 1.56 -10.16
C LEU A 283 3.97 3.05 -10.27
N ILE A 284 5.17 3.47 -9.88
CA ILE A 284 5.59 4.88 -9.93
C ILE A 284 5.70 5.35 -11.38
N GLN A 285 6.25 4.54 -12.27
CA GLN A 285 6.37 4.86 -13.68
C GLN A 285 5.01 4.97 -14.37
N ASN A 286 4.06 4.07 -14.07
CA ASN A 286 2.68 4.23 -14.53
C ASN A 286 2.07 5.56 -14.06
N PHE A 287 2.32 5.96 -12.82
CA PHE A 287 1.82 7.25 -12.34
C PHE A 287 2.43 8.44 -13.08
N ILE A 288 3.73 8.40 -13.41
CA ILE A 288 4.37 9.42 -14.24
C ILE A 288 3.71 9.46 -15.62
N ASP A 289 3.46 8.30 -16.24
CA ASP A 289 2.74 8.23 -17.53
C ASP A 289 1.36 8.87 -17.44
N VAL A 290 0.60 8.61 -16.36
CA VAL A 290 -0.70 9.25 -16.09
C VAL A 290 -0.57 10.79 -15.93
N LEU A 291 0.56 11.29 -15.42
CA LEU A 291 0.79 12.73 -15.32
C LEU A 291 1.10 13.37 -16.67
N ILE A 292 1.79 12.65 -17.56
CA ILE A 292 2.19 13.10 -18.87
C ILE A 292 1.03 13.01 -19.88
N ASP A 293 0.29 11.88 -19.84
CA ASP A 293 -0.83 11.62 -20.74
C ASP A 293 -2.11 11.30 -19.95
N ASN A 294 -3.11 12.16 -20.07
CA ASN A 294 -4.40 12.00 -19.40
C ASN A 294 -5.24 10.81 -19.91
N LYS A 295 -4.90 10.22 -21.07
CA LYS A 295 -5.57 9.03 -21.59
C LYS A 295 -5.15 7.76 -20.85
N ILE A 296 -3.98 7.77 -20.22
CA ILE A 296 -3.48 6.62 -19.43
C ILE A 296 -4.23 6.57 -18.11
N LYS A 297 -4.74 5.38 -17.80
CA LYS A 297 -5.45 5.14 -16.52
C LYS A 297 -4.45 4.77 -15.43
N PRO A 298 -4.62 5.30 -14.21
CA PRO A 298 -3.80 4.86 -13.08
C PRO A 298 -4.13 3.42 -12.68
N VAL A 299 -3.13 2.68 -12.23
CA VAL A 299 -3.29 1.31 -11.70
C VAL A 299 -4.27 1.27 -10.54
N ILE A 300 -4.30 2.33 -9.75
CA ILE A 300 -5.26 2.52 -8.67
C ILE A 300 -5.81 3.95 -8.71
N THR A 301 -7.12 4.07 -8.76
CA THR A 301 -7.80 5.36 -8.73
C THR A 301 -7.80 5.97 -7.33
N LEU A 302 -7.93 7.28 -7.23
CA LEU A 302 -8.05 7.95 -5.93
C LEU A 302 -9.29 7.47 -5.14
N LYS A 303 -10.38 7.17 -5.85
CA LYS A 303 -11.60 6.61 -5.24
C LYS A 303 -11.32 5.26 -4.59
N GLU A 304 -10.63 4.34 -5.27
CA GLU A 304 -10.26 3.05 -4.70
C GLU A 304 -9.36 3.20 -3.47
N GLN A 305 -8.46 4.18 -3.48
CA GLN A 305 -7.61 4.47 -2.32
C GLN A 305 -8.42 4.95 -1.12
N PHE A 306 -9.44 5.81 -1.30
CA PHE A 306 -10.36 6.20 -0.24
C PHE A 306 -11.23 5.05 0.23
N ASP A 307 -11.73 4.23 -0.68
CA ASP A 307 -12.50 3.03 -0.35
C ASP A 307 -11.65 2.06 0.51
N LEU A 308 -10.41 1.81 0.12
CA LEU A 308 -9.46 0.99 0.87
C LEU A 308 -9.19 1.52 2.29
N MET A 309 -8.91 2.81 2.40
CA MET A 309 -8.69 3.45 3.71
C MET A 309 -9.94 3.35 4.60
N SER A 310 -11.13 3.47 4.02
CA SER A 310 -12.40 3.28 4.75
C SER A 310 -12.53 1.87 5.31
N VAL A 311 -12.12 0.85 4.54
CA VAL A 311 -12.08 -0.55 4.98
C VAL A 311 -11.08 -0.73 6.13
N CYS A 312 -9.87 -0.17 6.00
CA CYS A 312 -8.85 -0.26 7.04
C CYS A 312 -9.32 0.38 8.37
N PHE A 313 -9.92 1.57 8.32
CA PHE A 313 -10.45 2.22 9.54
C PHE A 313 -11.63 1.47 10.15
N ALA A 314 -12.49 0.85 9.34
CA ALA A 314 -13.56 -0.02 9.84
C ALA A 314 -12.99 -1.26 10.52
N SER A 315 -11.89 -1.83 10.00
CA SER A 315 -11.19 -2.98 10.57
C SER A 315 -10.59 -2.64 11.94
N ASP A 316 -9.89 -1.51 12.05
CA ASP A 316 -9.36 -1.02 13.33
C ASP A 316 -10.48 -0.69 14.34
N LYS A 317 -11.61 -0.15 13.87
CA LYS A 317 -12.79 0.06 14.70
C LYS A 317 -13.38 -1.25 15.21
N SER A 318 -13.39 -2.31 14.39
CA SER A 318 -13.83 -3.65 14.79
C SER A 318 -12.96 -4.22 15.89
N LEU A 319 -11.62 -4.07 15.79
CA LEU A 319 -10.69 -4.47 16.86
C LEU A 319 -10.99 -3.74 18.17
N LYS A 320 -11.07 -2.41 18.10
CA LYS A 320 -11.30 -1.56 19.29
C LYS A 320 -12.63 -1.87 19.98
N LEU A 321 -13.70 -2.09 19.22
CA LEU A 321 -15.04 -2.32 19.75
C LEU A 321 -15.36 -3.79 19.96
N LYS A 322 -14.48 -4.72 19.57
CA LYS A 322 -14.65 -6.18 19.63
C LYS A 322 -16.00 -6.66 19.07
N LYS A 323 -16.42 -6.04 17.94
CA LYS A 323 -17.68 -6.39 17.29
C LYS A 323 -17.60 -6.23 15.78
N LYS A 324 -18.54 -6.86 15.07
CA LYS A 324 -18.75 -6.69 13.63
C LYS A 324 -19.08 -5.23 13.31
N ILE A 325 -18.43 -4.66 12.32
CA ILE A 325 -18.63 -3.28 11.87
C ILE A 325 -19.10 -3.27 10.43
N LYS A 326 -20.23 -2.61 10.17
CA LYS A 326 -20.67 -2.25 8.82
C LYS A 326 -19.77 -1.14 8.26
N ILE A 327 -19.20 -1.35 7.08
CA ILE A 327 -18.24 -0.43 6.48
C ILE A 327 -18.98 0.76 5.86
N LYS A 328 -18.60 1.97 6.28
CA LYS A 328 -19.06 3.23 5.68
C LYS A 328 -17.97 3.77 4.78
N TYR A 329 -18.24 3.92 3.51
CA TYR A 329 -17.31 4.45 2.51
C TYR A 329 -17.39 5.98 2.44
N LEU A 330 -16.22 6.61 2.22
CA LEU A 330 -16.09 8.06 2.12
C LEU A 330 -16.23 8.54 0.68
#